data_41ad37bd13e8d142f2fc2d1d540f4b3f
#
_entry.id   41ad37bd13e8d142f2fc2d1d540f4b3f
#
_cell.length_a   1.000
_cell.length_b   1.000
_cell.length_c   1.000
_cell.angle_alpha   90.00
_cell.angle_beta   90.00
_cell.angle_gamma   90.00
#
_symmetry.space_group_name_H-M   'P 1'
#
loop_
_entity.id
_entity.type
_entity.pdbx_description
1 polymer ?
#
loop_
_entity_poly.entity_id
_entity_poly.type
_entity_poly.pdbx_seq_one_letter_code
_entity_poly.pdbx_strand_id
1 'polypeptide(L)'
;MTFGTPVMPLDSGAVTDQTQAAERIEAERIDAERIIPASPADIFAVLIDPDGHVAIDAAGMLQSAEGSPVGAVGDRFVVHMDREALGDYPLGKYDVTVIVTGFEPDRAIEWAIEGTVKPPIGHRFGYELEQLDSGDTRVTSYCDWSTALPEWKAIFPVIDQKSIRATLGILERAVRRGYPRP
;
A
#
# COMPACT_ATOMS: atom_id res chain seq x y z
N MET A 1 60.85 -8.02 -24.59
CA MET A 1 60.10 -8.24 -23.35
C MET A 1 58.93 -7.26 -23.36
N THR A 2 57.75 -7.75 -23.71
CA THR A 2 56.57 -6.93 -23.89
C THR A 2 55.63 -7.28 -22.72
N PHE A 3 55.38 -6.32 -21.83
CA PHE A 3 54.49 -6.49 -20.70
C PHE A 3 53.02 -6.23 -21.17
N GLY A 4 52.22 -7.29 -21.16
CA GLY A 4 50.80 -7.20 -21.40
C GLY A 4 50.07 -6.66 -20.18
N THR A 5 49.26 -5.63 -20.39
CA THR A 5 48.34 -5.04 -19.39
C THR A 5 47.16 -5.99 -19.17
N PRO A 6 46.77 -6.32 -17.95
CA PRO A 6 45.56 -7.11 -17.70
C PRO A 6 44.32 -6.24 -17.92
N VAL A 7 43.41 -6.69 -18.78
CA VAL A 7 42.07 -6.16 -18.96
C VAL A 7 41.23 -6.69 -17.81
N MET A 8 40.72 -5.79 -16.94
CA MET A 8 39.73 -6.14 -15.94
C MET A 8 38.36 -6.38 -16.59
N PRO A 9 37.62 -7.40 -16.19
CA PRO A 9 36.26 -7.60 -16.68
C PRO A 9 35.35 -6.51 -16.09
N LEU A 10 34.54 -5.88 -16.94
CA LEU A 10 33.47 -4.97 -16.56
C LEU A 10 32.40 -5.74 -15.76
N ASP A 11 32.16 -5.29 -14.57
CA ASP A 11 31.13 -5.82 -13.66
C ASP A 11 29.74 -5.62 -14.29
N SER A 12 29.15 -6.72 -14.79
CA SER A 12 27.83 -6.73 -15.42
C SER A 12 26.67 -6.73 -14.40
N GLY A 13 26.96 -6.72 -13.11
CA GLY A 13 25.95 -6.78 -12.04
C GLY A 13 25.22 -5.48 -11.82
N ALA A 14 25.90 -4.34 -12.01
CA ALA A 14 25.30 -3.01 -11.72
C ALA A 14 24.28 -2.57 -12.79
N VAL A 15 24.42 -3.01 -14.02
CA VAL A 15 23.54 -2.64 -15.14
C VAL A 15 22.19 -3.35 -15.02
N THR A 16 22.17 -4.60 -14.53
CA THR A 16 20.95 -5.40 -14.40
C THR A 16 20.04 -4.88 -13.30
N ASP A 17 20.61 -4.39 -12.20
CA ASP A 17 19.82 -3.86 -11.05
C ASP A 17 19.20 -2.50 -11.36
N GLN A 18 19.91 -1.64 -12.07
CA GLN A 18 19.37 -0.33 -12.52
C GLN A 18 18.29 -0.48 -13.59
N THR A 19 18.40 -1.49 -14.47
CA THR A 19 17.39 -1.76 -15.51
C THR A 19 16.11 -2.34 -14.88
N GLN A 20 16.23 -3.23 -13.88
CA GLN A 20 15.08 -3.75 -13.14
C GLN A 20 14.41 -2.70 -12.26
N ALA A 21 15.18 -1.76 -11.69
CA ALA A 21 14.62 -0.63 -10.96
C ALA A 21 13.91 0.36 -11.90
N ALA A 22 14.45 0.61 -13.10
CA ALA A 22 13.83 1.46 -14.12
C ALA A 22 12.55 0.83 -14.69
N GLU A 23 12.54 -0.48 -14.98
CA GLU A 23 11.35 -1.21 -15.43
C GLU A 23 10.24 -1.24 -14.37
N ARG A 24 10.59 -1.24 -13.06
CA ARG A 24 9.60 -1.12 -11.96
C ARG A 24 9.01 0.29 -11.83
N ILE A 25 9.69 1.31 -12.30
CA ILE A 25 9.18 2.69 -12.33
C ILE A 25 8.26 2.92 -13.54
N GLU A 26 8.37 2.13 -14.60
CA GLU A 26 7.44 2.17 -15.75
C GLU A 26 6.08 1.52 -15.46
N ALA A 27 5.99 0.60 -14.53
CA ALA A 27 4.72 0.12 -14.01
C ALA A 27 4.17 1.17 -13.04
N GLU A 28 3.15 1.93 -13.42
CA GLU A 28 2.48 2.95 -12.59
C GLU A 28 1.77 2.34 -11.35
N ARG A 29 2.43 1.35 -10.75
CA ARG A 29 2.01 0.58 -9.58
C ARG A 29 3.23 0.10 -8.79
N ILE A 30 3.11 0.12 -7.49
CA ILE A 30 4.06 -0.50 -6.56
C ILE A 30 3.30 -1.45 -5.64
N ASP A 31 3.88 -2.59 -5.33
CA ASP A 31 3.25 -3.60 -4.48
C ASP A 31 4.26 -4.32 -3.59
N ALA A 32 3.75 -5.04 -2.62
CA ALA A 32 4.47 -6.03 -1.83
C ALA A 32 3.54 -7.17 -1.41
N GLU A 33 4.13 -8.34 -1.19
CA GLU A 33 3.41 -9.55 -0.78
C GLU A 33 3.86 -10.03 0.59
N ARG A 34 2.94 -10.71 1.28
CA ARG A 34 3.21 -11.44 2.52
C ARG A 34 2.27 -12.64 2.65
N ILE A 35 2.80 -13.78 3.07
CA ILE A 35 1.98 -14.91 3.51
C ILE A 35 1.66 -14.71 4.99
N ILE A 36 0.36 -14.67 5.30
CA ILE A 36 -0.18 -14.49 6.66
C ILE A 36 -0.85 -15.78 7.09
N PRO A 37 -0.49 -16.35 8.27
CA PRO A 37 -1.09 -17.60 8.77
C PRO A 37 -2.48 -17.32 9.38
N ALA A 38 -3.44 -17.00 8.54
CA ALA A 38 -4.83 -16.73 8.87
C ALA A 38 -5.71 -16.94 7.65
N SER A 39 -7.02 -17.10 7.88
CA SER A 39 -8.00 -17.18 6.78
C SER A 39 -8.16 -15.85 6.05
N PRO A 40 -8.55 -15.85 4.76
CA PRO A 40 -8.88 -14.60 4.06
C PRO A 40 -9.94 -13.77 4.79
N ALA A 41 -10.96 -14.41 5.37
CA ALA A 41 -12.03 -13.73 6.10
C ALA A 41 -11.53 -12.97 7.33
N ASP A 42 -10.61 -13.55 8.11
CA ASP A 42 -10.03 -12.88 9.29
C ASP A 42 -9.19 -11.64 8.88
N ILE A 43 -8.48 -11.75 7.78
CA ILE A 43 -7.69 -10.64 7.23
C ILE A 43 -8.61 -9.58 6.66
N PHE A 44 -9.61 -9.99 5.89
CA PHE A 44 -10.55 -9.09 5.23
C PHE A 44 -11.37 -8.28 6.23
N ALA A 45 -11.72 -8.86 7.38
CA ALA A 45 -12.39 -8.18 8.48
C ALA A 45 -11.62 -6.94 8.99
N VAL A 46 -10.28 -6.96 8.95
CA VAL A 46 -9.44 -5.79 9.28
C VAL A 46 -9.50 -4.75 8.16
N LEU A 47 -9.48 -5.21 6.90
CA LEU A 47 -9.37 -4.34 5.74
C LEU A 47 -10.65 -3.56 5.42
N ILE A 48 -11.82 -4.10 5.77
CA ILE A 48 -13.12 -3.45 5.57
C ILE A 48 -13.49 -2.49 6.70
N ASP A 49 -12.81 -2.58 7.85
CA ASP A 49 -13.09 -1.76 9.02
C ASP A 49 -12.29 -0.44 8.97
N PRO A 50 -12.93 0.73 9.05
CA PRO A 50 -12.23 2.02 9.12
C PRO A 50 -11.15 2.07 10.22
N ASP A 51 -11.43 1.55 11.41
CA ASP A 51 -10.46 1.46 12.50
C ASP A 51 -9.32 0.48 12.19
N GLY A 52 -9.58 -0.50 11.34
CA GLY A 52 -8.57 -1.43 10.82
C GLY A 52 -7.50 -0.71 10.02
N HIS A 53 -7.87 0.25 9.18
CA HIS A 53 -6.91 1.08 8.43
C HIS A 53 -5.98 1.84 9.38
N VAL A 54 -6.53 2.42 10.46
CA VAL A 54 -5.73 3.09 11.50
C VAL A 54 -4.81 2.10 12.21
N ALA A 55 -5.34 0.92 12.57
CA ALA A 55 -4.61 -0.09 13.32
C ALA A 55 -3.39 -0.66 12.56
N ILE A 56 -3.42 -0.66 11.24
CA ILE A 56 -2.34 -1.20 10.40
C ILE A 56 -1.46 -0.13 9.74
N ASP A 57 -1.70 1.15 10.00
CA ASP A 57 -0.89 2.23 9.42
C ASP A 57 0.56 2.16 9.91
N ALA A 58 1.48 1.89 8.98
CA ALA A 58 2.91 1.85 9.27
C ALA A 58 3.54 3.24 9.34
N ALA A 59 2.88 4.25 8.80
CA ALA A 59 3.39 5.62 8.77
C ALA A 59 3.05 6.41 10.04
N GLY A 60 2.02 5.98 10.79
CA GLY A 60 1.52 6.69 11.95
C GLY A 60 0.77 7.97 11.61
N MET A 61 0.37 8.14 10.35
CA MET A 61 -0.38 9.31 9.89
C MET A 61 -1.86 9.24 10.22
N LEU A 62 -2.45 8.05 10.21
CA LEU A 62 -3.86 7.81 10.45
C LEU A 62 -4.11 7.84 11.95
N GLN A 63 -4.81 8.85 12.43
CA GLN A 63 -5.04 9.05 13.86
C GLN A 63 -6.36 8.40 14.33
N SER A 64 -7.41 8.53 13.55
CA SER A 64 -8.71 7.94 13.80
C SER A 64 -9.52 7.85 12.50
N ALA A 65 -10.61 7.10 12.53
CA ALA A 65 -11.52 6.99 11.40
C ALA A 65 -12.97 7.12 11.87
N GLU A 66 -13.85 7.57 10.96
CA GLU A 66 -15.29 7.67 11.17
C GLU A 66 -16.04 6.96 10.05
N GLY A 67 -16.91 6.06 10.41
CA GLY A 67 -17.72 5.27 9.49
C GLY A 67 -18.06 3.89 10.05
N SER A 68 -18.71 3.09 9.21
CA SER A 68 -18.98 1.68 9.49
C SER A 68 -18.15 0.81 8.56
N PRO A 69 -17.93 -0.47 8.90
CA PRO A 69 -17.29 -1.42 7.98
C PRO A 69 -17.95 -1.39 6.60
N VAL A 70 -17.13 -1.33 5.56
CA VAL A 70 -17.58 -1.25 4.18
C VAL A 70 -18.01 -2.62 3.65
N GLY A 71 -18.97 -2.66 2.75
CA GLY A 71 -19.54 -3.89 2.20
C GLY A 71 -19.75 -3.88 0.70
N ALA A 72 -19.51 -2.75 0.03
CA ALA A 72 -19.74 -2.63 -1.41
C ALA A 72 -18.90 -1.50 -2.05
N VAL A 73 -18.79 -1.55 -3.37
CA VAL A 73 -18.27 -0.44 -4.17
C VAL A 73 -19.16 0.80 -3.96
N GLY A 74 -18.53 1.95 -3.72
CA GLY A 74 -19.19 3.22 -3.44
C GLY A 74 -19.33 3.53 -1.96
N ASP A 75 -19.14 2.56 -1.06
CA ASP A 75 -19.08 2.81 0.38
C ASP A 75 -17.93 3.75 0.72
N ARG A 76 -18.11 4.50 1.82
CA ARG A 76 -17.19 5.58 2.20
C ARG A 76 -16.98 5.62 3.71
N PHE A 77 -15.80 6.08 4.09
CA PHE A 77 -15.49 6.48 5.46
C PHE A 77 -14.48 7.62 5.47
N VAL A 78 -14.37 8.33 6.58
CA VAL A 78 -13.43 9.44 6.76
C VAL A 78 -12.25 8.97 7.61
N VAL A 79 -11.06 9.42 7.25
CA VAL A 79 -9.83 9.21 8.04
C VAL A 79 -9.25 10.57 8.41
N HIS A 80 -8.98 10.75 9.70
CA HIS A 80 -8.32 11.92 10.23
C HIS A 80 -6.81 11.70 10.21
N MET A 81 -6.11 12.56 9.50
CA MET A 81 -4.68 12.46 9.22
C MET A 81 -3.90 13.51 10.02
N ASP A 82 -2.71 13.14 10.49
CA ASP A 82 -1.74 14.08 11.06
C ASP A 82 -0.35 13.80 10.46
N ARG A 83 0.17 14.78 9.70
CA ARG A 83 1.52 14.75 9.14
C ARG A 83 2.46 15.77 9.80
N GLU A 84 1.99 16.49 10.81
CA GLU A 84 2.77 17.56 11.42
C GLU A 84 4.09 17.06 12.00
N ALA A 85 4.03 15.93 12.74
CA ALA A 85 5.22 15.33 13.35
C ALA A 85 6.14 14.63 12.33
N LEU A 86 5.64 14.26 11.15
CA LEU A 86 6.46 13.64 10.10
C LEU A 86 7.35 14.65 9.39
N GLY A 87 6.90 15.90 9.26
CA GLY A 87 7.67 17.00 8.67
C GLY A 87 8.04 16.80 7.20
N ASP A 88 7.34 15.89 6.50
CA ASP A 88 7.62 15.52 5.10
C ASP A 88 6.90 16.43 4.10
N TYR A 89 5.63 16.78 4.37
CA TYR A 89 4.82 17.71 3.58
C TYR A 89 4.10 18.70 4.50
N PRO A 90 3.90 19.97 4.09
CA PRO A 90 3.28 21.01 4.91
C PRO A 90 1.74 20.89 4.91
N LEU A 91 1.20 19.70 5.20
CA LEU A 91 -0.23 19.43 5.22
C LEU A 91 -0.84 19.53 6.63
N GLY A 92 -0.03 19.39 7.68
CA GLY A 92 -0.51 19.40 9.07
C GLY A 92 -1.57 18.33 9.34
N LYS A 93 -2.67 18.75 9.95
CA LYS A 93 -3.86 17.90 10.19
C LYS A 93 -4.89 18.14 9.11
N TYR A 94 -5.42 17.06 8.55
CA TYR A 94 -6.43 17.11 7.49
C TYR A 94 -7.25 15.82 7.44
N ASP A 95 -8.39 15.88 6.78
CA ASP A 95 -9.26 14.74 6.59
C ASP A 95 -9.19 14.25 5.14
N VAL A 96 -9.31 12.95 4.98
CA VAL A 96 -9.51 12.30 3.69
C VAL A 96 -10.75 11.42 3.72
N THR A 97 -11.47 11.35 2.61
CA THR A 97 -12.53 10.38 2.40
C THR A 97 -11.98 9.21 1.61
N VAL A 98 -12.05 8.04 2.17
CA VAL A 98 -11.79 6.76 1.48
C VAL A 98 -13.07 6.35 0.77
N ILE A 99 -12.97 6.00 -0.52
CA ILE A 99 -14.09 5.58 -1.36
C ILE A 99 -13.75 4.22 -1.96
N VAL A 100 -14.53 3.20 -1.65
CA VAL A 100 -14.34 1.85 -2.20
C VAL A 100 -14.60 1.84 -3.70
N THR A 101 -13.61 1.44 -4.48
CA THR A 101 -13.66 1.36 -5.96
C THR A 101 -13.68 -0.08 -6.48
N GLY A 102 -13.21 -1.04 -5.66
CA GLY A 102 -13.28 -2.46 -5.95
C GLY A 102 -13.60 -3.25 -4.67
N PHE A 103 -14.47 -4.25 -4.77
CA PHE A 103 -14.89 -5.04 -3.62
C PHE A 103 -15.27 -6.46 -4.03
N GLU A 104 -14.47 -7.44 -3.60
CA GLU A 104 -14.75 -8.88 -3.69
C GLU A 104 -14.57 -9.46 -2.29
N PRO A 105 -15.65 -9.89 -1.59
CA PRO A 105 -15.55 -10.40 -0.24
C PRO A 105 -14.47 -11.47 -0.08
N ASP A 106 -13.64 -11.32 0.94
CA ASP A 106 -12.52 -12.20 1.30
C ASP A 106 -11.44 -12.39 0.19
N ARG A 107 -11.50 -11.59 -0.88
CA ARG A 107 -10.56 -11.71 -2.01
C ARG A 107 -9.88 -10.42 -2.40
N ALA A 108 -10.61 -9.31 -2.49
CA ALA A 108 -10.01 -8.05 -2.89
C ALA A 108 -10.80 -6.85 -2.38
N ILE A 109 -10.06 -5.79 -2.03
CA ILE A 109 -10.62 -4.48 -1.76
C ILE A 109 -9.69 -3.42 -2.36
N GLU A 110 -10.29 -2.45 -3.05
CA GLU A 110 -9.59 -1.31 -3.64
C GLU A 110 -10.33 -0.02 -3.27
N TRP A 111 -9.58 1.06 -3.07
CA TRP A 111 -10.16 2.36 -2.79
C TRP A 111 -9.37 3.51 -3.40
N ALA A 112 -10.08 4.59 -3.70
CA ALA A 112 -9.54 5.90 -4.03
C ALA A 112 -9.62 6.82 -2.80
N ILE A 113 -8.87 7.92 -2.84
CA ILE A 113 -8.83 8.92 -1.78
C ILE A 113 -9.27 10.27 -2.33
N GLU A 114 -10.23 10.88 -1.65
CA GLU A 114 -10.59 12.29 -1.81
C GLU A 114 -10.12 13.09 -0.59
N GLY A 115 -9.17 13.99 -0.82
CA GLY A 115 -8.66 14.91 0.19
C GLY A 115 -8.91 16.37 -0.18
N THR A 116 -7.97 17.24 0.21
CA THR A 116 -8.01 18.69 -0.04
C THR A 116 -7.75 19.05 -1.51
N VAL A 117 -7.06 18.17 -2.27
CA VAL A 117 -6.75 18.39 -3.68
C VAL A 117 -8.01 18.18 -4.53
N LYS A 118 -8.34 19.16 -5.38
CA LYS A 118 -9.49 19.09 -6.28
C LYS A 118 -9.06 19.44 -7.72
N PRO A 119 -9.43 18.63 -8.72
CA PRO A 119 -10.08 17.31 -8.61
C PRO A 119 -9.19 16.30 -7.87
N PRO A 120 -9.74 15.17 -7.39
CA PRO A 120 -8.95 14.13 -6.75
C PRO A 120 -7.81 13.63 -7.65
N ILE A 121 -6.67 13.27 -7.06
CA ILE A 121 -5.45 12.87 -7.80
C ILE A 121 -5.72 11.64 -8.69
N GLY A 122 -6.57 10.71 -8.22
CA GLY A 122 -7.01 9.55 -9.00
C GLY A 122 -6.15 8.29 -8.83
N HIS A 123 -5.22 8.28 -7.87
CA HIS A 123 -4.51 7.06 -7.48
C HIS A 123 -5.37 6.17 -6.58
N ARG A 124 -5.02 4.90 -6.50
CA ARG A 124 -5.73 3.88 -5.75
C ARG A 124 -4.79 3.06 -4.87
N PHE A 125 -5.32 2.57 -3.78
CA PHE A 125 -4.70 1.57 -2.93
C PHE A 125 -5.58 0.34 -2.88
N GLY A 126 -4.98 -0.84 -2.62
CA GLY A 126 -5.78 -2.04 -2.48
C GLY A 126 -5.03 -3.20 -1.90
N TYR A 127 -5.81 -4.26 -1.66
CA TYR A 127 -5.34 -5.57 -1.23
C TYR A 127 -5.98 -6.65 -2.08
N GLU A 128 -5.18 -7.67 -2.39
CA GLU A 128 -5.61 -8.91 -3.04
C GLU A 128 -5.24 -10.07 -2.11
N LEU A 129 -6.17 -11.00 -1.89
CA LEU A 129 -6.03 -12.15 -1.00
C LEU A 129 -6.21 -13.44 -1.78
N GLU A 130 -5.24 -14.34 -1.64
CA GLU A 130 -5.29 -15.69 -2.21
C GLU A 130 -5.11 -16.71 -1.10
N GLN A 131 -6.13 -17.56 -0.90
CA GLN A 131 -6.01 -18.66 0.04
C GLN A 131 -5.08 -19.73 -0.54
N LEU A 132 -4.12 -20.17 0.26
CA LEU A 132 -3.18 -21.23 -0.09
C LEU A 132 -3.67 -22.59 0.41
N ASP A 133 -3.17 -23.67 -0.18
CA ASP A 133 -3.48 -25.05 0.23
C ASP A 133 -3.08 -25.35 1.69
N SER A 134 -2.12 -24.60 2.23
CA SER A 134 -1.73 -24.67 3.67
C SER A 134 -2.80 -24.14 4.62
N GLY A 135 -3.80 -23.42 4.13
CA GLY A 135 -4.77 -22.69 4.93
C GLY A 135 -4.35 -21.26 5.25
N ASP A 136 -3.11 -20.87 4.93
CA ASP A 136 -2.62 -19.51 5.03
C ASP A 136 -3.14 -18.65 3.87
N THR A 137 -2.95 -17.34 3.95
CA THR A 137 -3.35 -16.42 2.88
C THR A 137 -2.13 -15.65 2.36
N ARG A 138 -1.94 -15.66 1.03
CA ARG A 138 -1.07 -14.70 0.37
C ARG A 138 -1.81 -13.38 0.25
N VAL A 139 -1.22 -12.32 0.78
CA VAL A 139 -1.76 -10.96 0.75
C VAL A 139 -0.84 -10.08 -0.07
N THR A 140 -1.34 -9.49 -1.14
CA THR A 140 -0.67 -8.46 -1.93
C THR A 140 -1.29 -7.11 -1.59
N SER A 141 -0.47 -6.16 -1.14
CA SER A 141 -0.88 -4.76 -0.94
C SER A 141 -0.23 -3.89 -2.00
N TYR A 142 -0.96 -2.92 -2.53
CA TYR A 142 -0.47 -2.08 -3.63
C TYR A 142 -0.93 -0.63 -3.55
N CYS A 143 -0.16 0.24 -4.24
CA CYS A 143 -0.55 1.58 -4.66
C CYS A 143 -0.45 1.65 -6.19
N ASP A 144 -1.53 2.04 -6.85
CA ASP A 144 -1.64 2.16 -8.31
C ASP A 144 -1.99 3.60 -8.68
N TRP A 145 -1.20 4.21 -9.56
CA TRP A 145 -1.41 5.57 -10.04
C TRP A 145 -1.58 5.65 -11.57
N SER A 146 -1.88 4.51 -12.20
CA SER A 146 -2.11 4.44 -13.66
C SER A 146 -3.25 5.37 -14.11
N THR A 147 -4.25 5.56 -13.24
CA THR A 147 -5.40 6.44 -13.46
C THR A 147 -5.24 7.84 -12.84
N ALA A 148 -4.06 8.14 -12.24
CA ALA A 148 -3.80 9.46 -11.70
C ALA A 148 -3.77 10.52 -12.82
N LEU A 149 -4.21 11.73 -12.49
CA LEU A 149 -4.15 12.86 -13.39
C LEU A 149 -2.70 13.12 -13.83
N PRO A 150 -2.44 13.39 -15.12
CA PRO A 150 -1.07 13.52 -15.66
C PRO A 150 -0.18 14.46 -14.87
N GLU A 151 -0.72 15.60 -14.41
CA GLU A 151 0.00 16.61 -13.65
C GLU A 151 0.50 16.11 -12.27
N TRP A 152 -0.08 15.03 -11.74
CA TRP A 152 0.29 14.43 -10.46
C TRP A 152 1.20 13.22 -10.59
N LYS A 153 1.35 12.64 -11.80
CA LYS A 153 2.13 11.40 -11.95
C LYS A 153 3.59 11.53 -11.49
N ALA A 154 4.17 12.72 -11.61
CA ALA A 154 5.57 12.96 -11.23
C ALA A 154 5.87 12.86 -9.73
N ILE A 155 4.85 12.91 -8.86
CA ILE A 155 5.06 12.77 -7.40
C ILE A 155 5.08 11.31 -6.94
N PHE A 156 4.65 10.37 -7.80
CA PHE A 156 4.61 8.96 -7.45
C PHE A 156 5.97 8.26 -7.60
N PRO A 157 6.21 7.24 -6.78
CA PRO A 157 5.31 6.69 -5.75
C PRO A 157 5.26 7.57 -4.49
N VAL A 158 4.05 7.84 -3.97
CA VAL A 158 3.84 8.58 -2.70
C VAL A 158 4.09 7.74 -1.45
N ILE A 159 4.30 6.44 -1.63
CA ILE A 159 4.62 5.45 -0.61
C ILE A 159 5.68 4.51 -1.20
N ASP A 160 6.64 4.08 -0.42
CA ASP A 160 7.66 3.14 -0.87
C ASP A 160 7.30 1.68 -0.54
N GLN A 161 7.99 0.75 -1.19
CA GLN A 161 7.77 -0.70 -1.00
C GLN A 161 8.08 -1.13 0.45
N LYS A 162 9.00 -0.45 1.13
CA LYS A 162 9.33 -0.74 2.53
C LYS A 162 8.15 -0.42 3.45
N SER A 163 7.45 0.67 3.21
CA SER A 163 6.26 1.08 3.95
C SER A 163 5.12 0.08 3.72
N ILE A 164 4.90 -0.37 2.47
CA ILE A 164 3.89 -1.40 2.18
C ILE A 164 4.20 -2.70 2.93
N ARG A 165 5.46 -3.15 2.92
CA ARG A 165 5.89 -4.33 3.68
C ARG A 165 5.69 -4.17 5.19
N ALA A 166 5.94 -2.98 5.73
CA ALA A 166 5.73 -2.70 7.15
C ALA A 166 4.23 -2.78 7.51
N THR A 167 3.36 -2.20 6.69
CA THR A 167 1.90 -2.31 6.84
C THR A 167 1.44 -3.77 6.82
N LEU A 168 1.91 -4.59 5.88
CA LEU A 168 1.60 -6.02 5.85
C LEU A 168 2.07 -6.77 7.11
N GLY A 169 3.22 -6.40 7.67
CA GLY A 169 3.71 -6.96 8.94
C GLY A 169 2.85 -6.56 10.14
N ILE A 170 2.31 -5.34 10.14
CA ILE A 170 1.38 -4.88 11.18
C ILE A 170 0.03 -5.57 11.02
N LEU A 171 -0.47 -5.74 9.79
CA LEU A 171 -1.69 -6.48 9.48
C LEU A 171 -1.61 -7.92 10.01
N GLU A 172 -0.54 -8.67 9.70
CA GLU A 172 -0.34 -10.01 10.27
C GLU A 172 -0.41 -9.99 11.79
N ARG A 173 0.27 -9.05 12.43
CA ARG A 173 0.27 -8.93 13.88
C ARG A 173 -1.11 -8.60 14.44
N ALA A 174 -1.89 -7.75 13.77
CA ALA A 174 -3.26 -7.40 14.16
C ALA A 174 -4.16 -8.63 14.13
N VAL A 175 -4.16 -9.38 13.02
CA VAL A 175 -4.95 -10.61 12.85
C VAL A 175 -4.55 -11.67 13.89
N ARG A 176 -3.25 -11.93 14.07
CA ARG A 176 -2.76 -12.94 15.03
C ARG A 176 -3.08 -12.62 16.50
N ARG A 177 -3.30 -11.37 16.84
CA ARG A 177 -3.68 -10.92 18.20
C ARG A 177 -5.18 -10.87 18.41
N GLY A 178 -5.97 -11.22 17.39
CA GLY A 178 -7.41 -11.06 17.39
C GLY A 178 -7.82 -9.60 17.22
N TYR A 179 -8.18 -9.22 16.02
CA TYR A 179 -8.75 -7.92 15.69
C TYR A 179 -10.29 -8.03 15.67
N PRO A 180 -11.08 -7.00 16.11
CA PRO A 180 -10.59 -5.83 16.85
C PRO A 180 -10.12 -6.20 18.25
N ARG A 181 -9.22 -5.38 18.83
CA ARG A 181 -8.81 -5.60 20.21
C ARG A 181 -9.97 -5.25 21.15
N PRO A 182 -10.26 -6.09 22.14
CA PRO A 182 -11.23 -5.78 23.17
C PRO A 182 -10.86 -4.55 24.00
#